data_ee056035ff1a05270211f542d204e694
#
_entry.id   ee056035ff1a05270211f542d204e694
#
_cell.length_a   1.000
_cell.length_b   1.000
_cell.length_c   1.000
_cell.angle_alpha   90.00
_cell.angle_beta   90.00
_cell.angle_gamma   90.00
#
_symmetry.space_group_name_H-M   'P 1'
#
loop_
_entity.id
_entity.type
_entity.pdbx_description
1 polymer ?
#
loop_
_entity_poly.entity_id
_entity_poly.type
_entity_poly.pdbx_seq_one_letter_code
_entity_poly.pdbx_strand_id
1 'polypeptide(L)'
;MPRLVLTHGVVEIERWLKGKEERAAAISTAGSDVRDHVAVDGSDQVAVTAEVDDLEALEAMLASPPPEIAAQMESHGVLPPIVAYIEK
;
A
#
# COMPACT_ATOMS: atom_id res chain seq x y z
N MET A 1 5.38 14.68 10.53
CA MET A 1 5.55 13.80 9.40
C MET A 1 4.23 13.67 8.65
N PRO A 2 4.23 13.82 7.32
CA PRO A 2 2.97 13.76 6.59
C PRO A 2 2.39 12.34 6.56
N ARG A 3 1.08 12.26 6.51
CA ARG A 3 0.39 10.98 6.33
C ARG A 3 0.16 10.73 4.86
N LEU A 4 0.51 9.52 4.45
CA LEU A 4 0.29 9.06 3.08
C LEU A 4 -0.95 8.18 3.03
N VAL A 5 -1.70 8.27 1.94
CA VAL A 5 -2.82 7.36 1.65
C VAL A 5 -2.59 6.78 0.26
N LEU A 6 -2.56 5.45 0.18
CA LEU A 6 -2.49 4.73 -1.10
C LEU A 6 -3.82 4.03 -1.33
N THR A 7 -4.40 4.21 -2.51
CA THR A 7 -5.66 3.54 -2.86
C THR A 7 -5.48 2.70 -4.12
N HIS A 8 -6.11 1.55 -4.16
CA HIS A 8 -6.12 0.70 -5.34
C HIS A 8 -7.24 -0.35 -5.23
N GLY A 9 -7.49 -1.06 -6.31
CA GLY A 9 -8.37 -2.21 -6.28
C GLY A 9 -7.60 -3.48 -5.92
N VAL A 10 -8.33 -4.53 -5.59
CA VAL A 10 -7.75 -5.86 -5.34
C VAL A 10 -8.62 -6.93 -5.97
N VAL A 11 -8.01 -8.07 -6.26
CA VAL A 11 -8.72 -9.23 -6.79
C VAL A 11 -9.67 -9.80 -5.75
N GLU A 12 -9.20 -9.88 -4.50
CA GLU A 12 -9.98 -10.44 -3.39
C GLU A 12 -9.50 -9.82 -2.08
N ILE A 13 -10.45 -9.27 -1.33
CA ILE A 13 -10.16 -8.57 -0.07
C ILE A 13 -9.46 -9.48 0.94
N GLU A 14 -9.96 -10.70 1.14
CA GLU A 14 -9.38 -11.62 2.12
C GLU A 14 -7.94 -12.00 1.80
N ARG A 15 -7.63 -12.22 0.53
CA ARG A 15 -6.28 -12.50 0.07
C ARG A 15 -5.35 -11.32 0.34
N TRP A 16 -5.83 -10.11 0.08
CA TRP A 16 -5.07 -8.89 0.34
C TRP A 16 -4.78 -8.71 1.84
N LEU A 17 -5.80 -8.95 2.69
CA LEU A 17 -5.65 -8.82 4.14
C LEU A 17 -4.63 -9.81 4.72
N LYS A 18 -4.49 -11.00 4.13
CA LYS A 18 -3.48 -11.96 4.57
C LYS A 18 -2.06 -11.46 4.38
N GLY A 19 -1.83 -10.51 3.48
CA GLY A 19 -0.52 -9.91 3.24
C GLY A 19 -0.21 -8.70 4.12
N LYS A 20 -1.02 -8.41 5.11
CA LYS A 20 -0.91 -7.23 5.96
C LYS A 20 0.46 -7.05 6.60
N GLU A 21 1.01 -8.10 7.19
CA GLU A 21 2.31 -8.02 7.87
C GLU A 21 3.47 -7.78 6.89
N GLU A 22 3.45 -8.46 5.76
CA GLU A 22 4.47 -8.28 4.71
C GLU A 22 4.42 -6.86 4.14
N ARG A 23 3.22 -6.34 3.94
CA ARG A 23 3.02 -4.99 3.41
C ARG A 23 3.53 -3.95 4.40
N ALA A 24 3.21 -4.12 5.68
CA ALA A 24 3.68 -3.23 6.73
C ALA A 24 5.21 -3.24 6.82
N ALA A 25 5.83 -4.41 6.73
CA ALA A 25 7.28 -4.54 6.75
C ALA A 25 7.93 -3.82 5.55
N ALA A 26 7.35 -3.95 4.37
CA ALA A 26 7.87 -3.28 3.17
C ALA A 26 7.79 -1.76 3.30
N ILE A 27 6.66 -1.23 3.78
CA ILE A 27 6.45 0.21 3.91
C ILE A 27 7.30 0.79 5.06
N SER A 28 7.58 -0.01 6.08
CA SER A 28 8.34 0.45 7.25
C SER A 28 9.75 0.91 6.91
N THR A 29 10.27 0.60 5.73
CA THR A 29 11.57 1.10 5.28
C THR A 29 11.55 2.61 5.02
N ALA A 30 10.37 3.19 4.78
CA ALA A 30 10.21 4.61 4.48
C ALA A 30 9.15 5.30 5.36
N GLY A 31 8.54 4.57 6.29
CA GLY A 31 7.49 5.13 7.13
C GLY A 31 7.15 4.26 8.32
N SER A 32 6.05 4.58 8.99
CA SER A 32 5.59 3.89 10.19
C SER A 32 4.07 3.97 10.30
N ASP A 33 3.51 3.32 11.32
CA ASP A 33 2.07 3.33 11.60
C ASP A 33 1.24 2.95 10.35
N VAL A 34 1.62 1.84 9.73
CA VAL A 34 0.94 1.33 8.53
C VAL A 34 -0.41 0.74 8.93
N ARG A 35 -1.48 1.21 8.28
CA ARG A 35 -2.84 0.74 8.54
C ARG A 35 -3.54 0.40 7.23
N ASP A 36 -4.24 -0.73 7.23
CA ASP A 36 -5.01 -1.19 6.08
C ASP A 36 -6.48 -0.87 6.27
N HIS A 37 -7.13 -0.48 5.19
CA HIS A 37 -8.54 -0.11 5.18
C HIS A 37 -9.25 -0.77 4.01
N VAL A 38 -10.49 -1.18 4.22
CA VAL A 38 -11.33 -1.72 3.14
C VAL A 38 -12.52 -0.79 2.94
N ALA A 39 -13.07 -0.77 1.73
CA ALA A 39 -14.22 0.07 1.43
C ALA A 39 -15.45 -0.42 2.18
N VAL A 40 -16.18 0.52 2.79
CA VAL A 40 -17.39 0.18 3.55
C VAL A 40 -18.58 -0.15 2.67
N ASP A 41 -18.49 0.12 1.37
CA ASP A 41 -19.57 -0.17 0.42
C ASP A 41 -19.54 -1.60 -0.11
N GLY A 42 -18.59 -2.42 0.35
CA GLY A 42 -18.45 -3.80 -0.09
C GLY A 42 -17.72 -3.99 -1.40
N SER A 43 -17.19 -2.91 -1.99
CA SER A 43 -16.40 -3.01 -3.21
C SER A 43 -15.02 -3.60 -2.93
N ASP A 44 -14.29 -3.97 -3.99
CA ASP A 44 -12.92 -4.48 -3.90
C ASP A 44 -11.88 -3.34 -3.92
N GLN A 45 -12.23 -2.20 -3.34
CA GLN A 45 -11.34 -1.05 -3.20
C GLN A 45 -10.76 -1.03 -1.78
N VAL A 46 -9.48 -0.71 -1.70
CA VAL A 46 -8.77 -0.70 -0.43
C VAL A 46 -7.88 0.55 -0.33
N ALA A 47 -7.45 0.84 0.89
CA ALA A 47 -6.53 1.94 1.14
C ALA A 47 -5.49 1.50 2.18
N VAL A 48 -4.27 2.00 2.02
CA VAL A 48 -3.20 1.83 3.01
C VAL A 48 -2.77 3.22 3.44
N THR A 49 -2.71 3.44 4.74
CA THR A 49 -2.23 4.72 5.29
C THR A 49 -0.98 4.49 6.11
N ALA A 50 -0.09 5.48 6.12
CA ALA A 50 1.16 5.42 6.87
C ALA A 50 1.70 6.82 7.14
N GLU A 51 2.48 6.95 8.22
CA GLU A 51 3.30 8.12 8.46
C GLU A 51 4.57 7.95 7.64
N VAL A 52 4.93 8.94 6.83
CA VAL A 52 6.05 8.81 5.89
C VAL A 52 7.25 9.61 6.38
N ASP A 53 8.40 8.93 6.51
CA ASP A 53 9.68 9.56 6.88
C ASP A 53 10.45 10.02 5.64
N ASP A 54 10.35 9.25 4.55
CA ASP A 54 11.07 9.51 3.31
C ASP A 54 10.13 9.33 2.12
N LEU A 55 9.48 10.42 1.75
CA LEU A 55 8.51 10.40 0.66
C LEU A 55 9.17 10.08 -0.69
N GLU A 56 10.39 10.58 -0.93
CA GLU A 56 11.10 10.33 -2.18
C GLU A 56 11.40 8.83 -2.36
N ALA A 57 11.84 8.16 -1.29
CA ALA A 57 12.11 6.72 -1.32
C ALA A 57 10.83 5.95 -1.62
N LEU A 58 9.73 6.34 -1.01
CA LEU A 58 8.44 5.68 -1.24
C LEU A 58 7.94 5.90 -2.66
N GLU A 59 8.03 7.12 -3.18
CA GLU A 59 7.63 7.41 -4.56
C GLU A 59 8.46 6.61 -5.56
N ALA A 60 9.77 6.49 -5.33
CA ALA A 60 10.65 5.71 -6.17
C ALA A 60 10.26 4.23 -6.17
N MET A 61 9.93 3.69 -5.00
CA MET A 61 9.49 2.31 -4.86
C MET A 61 8.17 2.05 -5.60
N LEU A 62 7.24 3.00 -5.55
CA LEU A 62 5.95 2.87 -6.24
C LEU A 62 6.09 3.01 -7.75
N ALA A 63 6.97 3.89 -8.21
CA ALA A 63 7.18 4.12 -9.65
C ALA A 63 7.91 2.96 -10.31
N SER A 64 8.85 2.33 -9.59
CA SER A 64 9.65 1.22 -10.09
C SER A 64 9.90 0.21 -8.97
N PRO A 65 8.90 -0.62 -8.63
CA PRO A 65 9.03 -1.56 -7.52
C PRO A 65 10.17 -2.54 -7.73
N PRO A 66 10.98 -2.82 -6.67
CA PRO A 66 11.94 -3.92 -6.73
C PRO A 66 11.22 -5.23 -7.01
N PRO A 67 11.92 -6.24 -7.59
CA PRO A 67 11.28 -7.52 -7.91
C PRO A 67 10.55 -8.18 -6.75
N GLU A 68 11.10 -8.11 -5.53
CA GLU A 68 10.46 -8.68 -4.34
C GLU A 68 9.14 -7.98 -4.02
N ILE A 69 9.10 -6.66 -4.17
CA ILE A 69 7.90 -5.87 -3.90
C ILE A 69 6.86 -6.11 -4.99
N ALA A 70 7.28 -6.17 -6.25
CA ALA A 70 6.37 -6.47 -7.36
C ALA A 70 5.73 -7.84 -7.19
N ALA A 71 6.51 -8.85 -6.80
CA ALA A 71 6.01 -10.20 -6.54
C ALA A 71 5.04 -10.22 -5.36
N GLN A 72 5.33 -9.44 -4.31
CA GLN A 72 4.46 -9.32 -3.15
C GLN A 72 3.11 -8.70 -3.54
N MET A 73 3.13 -7.63 -4.34
CA MET A 73 1.91 -6.99 -4.80
C MET A 73 1.05 -7.96 -5.61
N GLU A 74 1.66 -8.73 -6.50
CA GLU A 74 0.96 -9.74 -7.28
C GLU A 74 0.38 -10.83 -6.38
N SER A 75 1.15 -11.29 -5.40
CA SER A 75 0.70 -12.30 -4.43
C SER A 75 -0.49 -11.81 -3.62
N HIS A 76 -0.53 -10.53 -3.28
CA HIS A 76 -1.64 -9.92 -2.53
C HIS A 76 -2.84 -9.58 -3.42
N GLY A 77 -2.72 -9.75 -4.72
CA GLY A 77 -3.81 -9.48 -5.66
C GLY A 77 -4.05 -7.99 -5.90
N VAL A 78 -3.01 -7.18 -5.82
CA VAL A 78 -3.11 -5.73 -6.06
C VAL A 78 -3.38 -5.44 -7.53
N LEU A 79 -4.40 -4.63 -7.79
CA LEU A 79 -4.77 -4.20 -9.14
C LEU A 79 -4.37 -2.75 -9.34
N PRO A 80 -3.43 -2.46 -10.28
CA PRO A 80 -3.08 -1.07 -10.57
C PRO A 80 -4.24 -0.34 -11.25
N PRO A 81 -4.27 0.99 -11.25
CA PRO A 81 -3.24 1.87 -10.73
C PRO A 81 -3.29 2.03 -9.21
N ILE A 82 -2.15 2.32 -8.60
CA ILE A 82 -2.08 2.72 -7.20
C ILE A 82 -2.03 4.23 -7.18
N VAL A 83 -3.02 4.85 -6.54
CA VAL A 83 -3.10 6.30 -6.45
C VAL A 83 -2.61 6.74 -5.07
N ALA A 84 -1.64 7.64 -5.05
CA ALA A 84 -1.04 8.13 -3.81
C ALA A 84 -1.54 9.53 -3.49
N TYR A 85 -1.88 9.75 -2.22
CA TYR A 85 -2.28 11.04 -1.68
C TYR A 85 -1.38 11.36 -0.50
N ILE A 86 -1.01 12.62 -0.35
CA ILE A 86 -0.21 13.06 0.80
C ILE A 86 -0.99 14.15 1.55
N GLU A 87 -0.95 14.08 2.86
CA GLU A 87 -1.63 15.08 3.70
C GLU A 87 -1.01 16.47 3.51
N LYS A 88 -1.86 17.48 3.41
CA LYS A 88 -1.43 18.88 3.28
C LYS A 88 -1.83 19.71 4.50
#